data_d5d3b2f3be272d3185a98c4491046050
#
_entry.id   d5d3b2f3be272d3185a98c4491046050
#
_cell.length_a   1.000
_cell.length_b   1.000
_cell.length_c   1.000
_cell.angle_alpha   90.00
_cell.angle_beta   90.00
_cell.angle_gamma   90.00
#
_symmetry.space_group_name_H-M   'P 1'
#
loop_
_entity.id
_entity.type
_entity.pdbx_description
1 polymer ?
#
loop_
_entity_poly.entity_id
_entity_poly.type
_entity_poly.pdbx_seq_one_letter_code
_entity_poly.pdbx_strand_id
1 'polypeptide(L)'
;MGPLLGGVRPEWSGVARGCSHPHLNPDRPIMHTIERQKDQLAAAGITDVRAADLGWAVADTSRFGLTDDASGGAALPYVLIAPGGARHRPRKRWPMERFAAFAAKLAAKGVTPVVLGAGAEREVADAVCDLCPEARNLCAMTSFIDIIALARGAAGAVGNDTGPMHLIAATGCPSVVLFSDESDPALCAPGGPEGGASVTVLRRGSLEDLAIGEVDTALILR
;
A
#
# COMPACT_ATOMS: atom_id res chain seq x y z
N MET A 1 -3.99 33.73 -0.94
CA MET A 1 -4.09 33.01 0.35
C MET A 1 -4.26 34.06 1.43
N GLY A 2 -5.45 34.14 2.04
CA GLY A 2 -5.74 35.10 3.09
C GLY A 2 -5.14 34.71 4.44
N PRO A 3 -4.94 35.66 5.37
CA PRO A 3 -4.45 35.38 6.69
C PRO A 3 -5.51 34.58 7.47
N LEU A 4 -5.17 33.38 7.83
CA LEU A 4 -5.95 32.60 8.74
C LEU A 4 -5.49 32.94 10.16
N LEU A 5 -6.41 33.43 10.99
CA LEU A 5 -6.23 33.68 12.43
C LEU A 5 -5.25 34.79 12.83
N GLY A 6 -5.76 36.00 13.06
CA GLY A 6 -5.12 37.03 13.88
C GLY A 6 -3.85 37.68 13.33
N GLY A 7 -3.64 37.69 12.02
CA GLY A 7 -2.54 38.47 11.40
C GLY A 7 -1.15 37.79 11.46
N VAL A 8 -1.00 36.66 12.16
CA VAL A 8 0.25 35.88 12.17
C VAL A 8 0.32 35.03 10.92
N ARG A 9 1.35 35.24 10.11
CA ARG A 9 1.62 34.33 8.97
C ARG A 9 2.11 32.99 9.54
N PRO A 10 1.47 31.85 9.15
CA PRO A 10 1.99 30.55 9.57
C PRO A 10 3.38 30.31 8.99
N GLU A 11 4.29 29.82 9.81
CA GLU A 11 5.58 29.34 9.34
C GLU A 11 5.39 28.02 8.59
N TRP A 12 6.18 27.81 7.54
CA TRP A 12 6.11 26.61 6.73
C TRP A 12 7.47 26.25 6.14
N SER A 13 7.70 24.95 5.96
CA SER A 13 8.91 24.40 5.38
C SER A 13 8.66 23.88 3.96
N GLY A 14 9.67 23.98 3.11
CA GLY A 14 9.58 23.48 1.76
C GLY A 14 10.68 24.00 0.84
N VAL A 15 10.49 23.81 -0.46
CA VAL A 15 11.42 24.25 -1.52
C VAL A 15 10.92 25.49 -2.27
N ALA A 16 9.68 25.91 -2.03
CA ALA A 16 9.12 27.04 -2.73
C ALA A 16 9.69 28.35 -2.16
N ARG A 17 9.87 29.33 -3.05
CA ARG A 17 10.38 30.66 -2.67
C ARG A 17 9.49 31.31 -1.59
N GLY A 18 10.11 31.83 -0.54
CA GLY A 18 9.42 32.55 0.54
C GLY A 18 8.91 31.64 1.67
N CYS A 19 9.30 30.36 1.72
CA CYS A 19 9.09 29.53 2.90
C CYS A 19 9.96 30.02 4.08
N SER A 20 9.45 29.84 5.30
CA SER A 20 10.13 30.26 6.53
C SER A 20 11.36 29.36 6.80
N HIS A 21 11.23 28.08 6.49
CA HIS A 21 12.28 27.06 6.67
C HIS A 21 12.57 26.39 5.32
N PRO A 22 13.50 26.93 4.52
CA PRO A 22 13.83 26.38 3.22
C PRO A 22 14.58 25.04 3.36
N HIS A 23 14.14 24.05 2.62
CA HIS A 23 14.83 22.78 2.50
C HIS A 23 15.85 22.87 1.36
N LEU A 24 17.10 23.09 1.71
CA LEU A 24 18.19 23.37 0.77
C LEU A 24 19.11 22.19 0.50
N ASN A 25 18.77 20.97 0.98
CA ASN A 25 19.59 19.80 0.77
C ASN A 25 19.71 19.47 -0.73
N PRO A 26 20.92 19.44 -1.30
CA PRO A 26 21.14 19.14 -2.71
C PRO A 26 20.78 17.70 -3.08
N ASP A 27 20.85 16.77 -2.12
CA ASP A 27 20.55 15.35 -2.32
C ASP A 27 19.03 15.04 -2.29
N ARG A 28 18.20 16.05 -2.02
CA ARG A 28 16.75 15.92 -1.95
C ARG A 28 16.12 15.13 -3.13
N PRO A 29 16.56 15.28 -4.39
CA PRO A 29 15.98 14.56 -5.51
C PRO A 29 16.24 13.05 -5.50
N ILE A 30 17.28 12.59 -4.83
CA ILE A 30 17.70 11.18 -4.76
C ILE A 30 17.38 10.55 -3.40
N MET A 31 16.84 11.29 -2.46
CA MET A 31 16.45 10.78 -1.14
C MET A 31 15.14 10.00 -1.22
N HIS A 32 15.05 8.93 -0.44
CA HIS A 32 13.77 8.28 -0.18
C HIS A 32 12.75 9.26 0.38
N THR A 33 11.49 9.17 -0.02
CA THR A 33 10.43 10.13 0.35
C THR A 33 10.34 10.37 1.86
N ILE A 34 10.45 9.33 2.68
CA ILE A 34 10.37 9.45 4.14
C ILE A 34 11.59 10.22 4.66
N GLU A 35 12.78 9.86 4.25
CA GLU A 35 14.02 10.52 4.69
C GLU A 35 14.07 11.99 4.22
N ARG A 36 13.61 12.26 3.01
CA ARG A 36 13.46 13.61 2.49
C ARG A 36 12.49 14.47 3.33
N GLN A 37 11.41 13.88 3.84
CA GLN A 37 10.48 14.59 4.71
C GLN A 37 11.05 14.80 6.10
N LYS A 38 11.78 13.82 6.66
CA LYS A 38 12.49 13.98 7.93
C LYS A 38 13.53 15.09 7.83
N ASP A 39 14.33 15.11 6.77
CA ASP A 39 15.34 16.14 6.53
C ASP A 39 14.71 17.54 6.37
N GLN A 40 13.56 17.63 5.69
CA GLN A 40 12.81 18.86 5.59
C GLN A 40 12.27 19.36 6.95
N LEU A 41 11.83 18.45 7.81
CA LEU A 41 11.40 18.78 9.17
C LEU A 41 12.59 19.21 10.05
N ALA A 42 13.75 18.56 9.88
CA ALA A 42 14.98 18.93 10.57
C ALA A 42 15.42 20.36 10.21
N ALA A 43 15.26 20.80 8.96
CA ALA A 43 15.50 22.18 8.55
C ALA A 43 14.59 23.19 9.26
N ALA A 44 13.45 22.76 9.79
CA ALA A 44 12.54 23.54 10.63
C ALA A 44 12.76 23.33 12.15
N GLY A 45 13.84 22.66 12.54
CA GLY A 45 14.18 22.38 13.95
C GLY A 45 13.46 21.17 14.56
N ILE A 46 12.71 20.39 13.77
CA ILE A 46 11.99 19.20 14.21
C ILE A 46 12.83 17.97 13.85
N THR A 47 13.60 17.47 14.83
CA THR A 47 14.56 16.36 14.62
C THR A 47 14.08 15.02 15.18
N ASP A 48 13.17 15.02 16.16
CA ASP A 48 12.55 13.82 16.72
C ASP A 48 11.30 13.44 15.90
N VAL A 49 11.51 12.74 14.78
CA VAL A 49 10.43 12.26 13.92
C VAL A 49 10.29 10.75 14.12
N ARG A 50 9.28 10.37 14.88
CA ARG A 50 8.97 8.96 15.17
C ARG A 50 8.47 8.22 13.92
N ALA A 51 8.65 6.90 13.94
CA ALA A 51 8.00 6.03 12.96
C ALA A 51 6.46 6.16 13.04
N ALA A 52 5.79 5.86 11.94
CA ALA A 52 4.33 5.91 11.89
C ALA A 52 3.73 4.92 12.91
N ASP A 53 2.95 5.44 13.84
CA ASP A 53 2.13 4.63 14.74
C ASP A 53 0.70 4.59 14.19
N LEU A 54 0.27 3.42 13.77
CA LEU A 54 -1.09 3.16 13.28
C LEU A 54 -1.99 2.53 14.36
N GLY A 55 -1.52 2.38 15.61
CA GLY A 55 -2.26 1.72 16.69
C GLY A 55 -3.66 2.31 16.93
N TRP A 56 -3.83 3.59 16.70
CA TRP A 56 -5.10 4.30 16.82
C TRP A 56 -6.13 3.95 15.73
N ALA A 57 -5.70 3.42 14.58
CA ALA A 57 -6.58 3.10 13.45
C ALA A 57 -7.27 1.75 13.68
N VAL A 58 -8.40 1.78 14.35
CA VAL A 58 -9.23 0.61 14.66
C VAL A 58 -10.53 0.68 13.88
N ALA A 59 -10.92 -0.43 13.23
CA ALA A 59 -12.20 -0.58 12.56
C ALA A 59 -12.78 -1.97 12.82
N ASP A 60 -14.11 -2.05 12.85
CA ASP A 60 -14.81 -3.34 12.81
C ASP A 60 -14.76 -3.89 11.38
N THR A 61 -14.04 -4.99 11.23
CA THR A 61 -13.88 -5.70 9.95
C THR A 61 -14.83 -6.89 9.80
N SER A 62 -15.65 -7.20 10.80
CA SER A 62 -16.60 -8.31 10.77
C SER A 62 -17.57 -8.22 9.59
N ARG A 63 -17.96 -6.99 9.21
CA ARG A 63 -18.82 -6.73 8.05
C ARG A 63 -18.26 -7.22 6.71
N PHE A 64 -16.99 -7.53 6.62
CA PHE A 64 -16.36 -8.05 5.40
C PHE A 64 -16.39 -9.58 5.32
N GLY A 65 -16.82 -10.27 6.40
CA GLY A 65 -16.96 -11.72 6.43
C GLY A 65 -15.63 -12.47 6.26
N LEU A 66 -14.53 -11.91 6.76
CA LEU A 66 -13.18 -12.47 6.68
C LEU A 66 -12.67 -13.04 8.01
N THR A 67 -13.43 -12.82 9.08
CA THR A 67 -13.23 -13.41 10.42
C THR A 67 -14.18 -14.56 10.61
N ASP A 68 -14.02 -15.33 11.69
CA ASP A 68 -14.90 -16.44 12.04
C ASP A 68 -16.36 -16.13 11.76
N ASP A 69 -17.01 -16.95 10.96
CA ASP A 69 -18.41 -16.78 10.69
C ASP A 69 -19.25 -17.13 11.94
N ALA A 70 -20.46 -16.60 11.98
CA ALA A 70 -21.41 -16.89 13.06
C ALA A 70 -21.80 -18.38 13.15
N SER A 71 -21.34 -19.21 12.22
CA SER A 71 -21.53 -20.67 12.17
C SER A 71 -20.37 -21.45 12.82
N GLY A 72 -19.33 -20.75 13.34
CA GLY A 72 -18.24 -21.38 14.09
C GLY A 72 -17.16 -22.04 13.22
N GLY A 73 -17.11 -21.71 11.94
CA GLY A 73 -16.00 -22.08 11.05
C GLY A 73 -14.76 -21.23 11.35
N ALA A 74 -13.57 -21.85 11.38
CA ALA A 74 -12.31 -21.11 11.49
C ALA A 74 -12.17 -20.18 10.29
N ALA A 75 -11.81 -18.90 10.54
CA ALA A 75 -11.51 -17.96 9.48
C ALA A 75 -10.41 -18.51 8.56
N LEU A 76 -10.66 -18.53 7.26
CA LEU A 76 -9.61 -18.85 6.30
C LEU A 76 -8.59 -17.71 6.26
N PRO A 77 -7.29 -18.03 6.17
CA PRO A 77 -6.28 -17.02 5.94
C PRO A 77 -6.61 -16.24 4.67
N TYR A 78 -6.35 -14.96 4.65
CA TYR A 78 -6.60 -14.12 3.47
C TYR A 78 -5.38 -13.28 3.10
N VAL A 79 -5.28 -12.99 1.81
CA VAL A 79 -4.25 -12.11 1.23
C VAL A 79 -4.91 -10.91 0.57
N LEU A 80 -4.43 -9.72 0.92
CA LEU A 80 -4.88 -8.47 0.32
C LEU A 80 -4.24 -8.28 -1.06
N ILE A 81 -5.04 -7.96 -2.06
CA ILE A 81 -4.59 -7.68 -3.43
C ILE A 81 -4.96 -6.24 -3.76
N ALA A 82 -3.94 -5.40 -4.03
CA ALA A 82 -4.11 -4.00 -4.41
C ALA A 82 -3.71 -3.78 -5.88
N PRO A 83 -4.59 -4.08 -6.86
CA PRO A 83 -4.27 -4.03 -8.27
C PRO A 83 -4.29 -2.61 -8.85
N GLY A 84 -4.65 -1.61 -8.06
CA GLY A 84 -4.75 -0.21 -8.43
C GLY A 84 -3.43 0.40 -8.89
N GLY A 85 -3.51 1.60 -9.41
CA GLY A 85 -2.37 2.41 -9.84
C GLY A 85 -2.82 3.67 -10.54
N ALA A 86 -1.94 4.68 -10.64
CA ALA A 86 -2.25 5.94 -11.29
C ALA A 86 -2.76 5.72 -12.73
N ARG A 87 -3.95 6.25 -13.04
CA ARG A 87 -4.61 6.06 -14.35
C ARG A 87 -3.75 6.47 -15.54
N HIS A 88 -2.98 7.55 -15.36
CA HIS A 88 -2.09 8.10 -16.39
C HIS A 88 -0.76 7.34 -16.53
N ARG A 89 -0.56 6.26 -15.75
CA ARG A 89 0.65 5.42 -15.77
C ARG A 89 0.26 3.93 -15.87
N PRO A 90 -0.29 3.47 -17.01
CA PRO A 90 -0.76 2.08 -17.15
C PRO A 90 0.37 1.05 -16.97
N ARG A 91 1.60 1.39 -17.37
CA ARG A 91 2.78 0.52 -17.21
C ARG A 91 3.17 0.27 -15.74
N LYS A 92 2.64 1.03 -14.77
CA LYS A 92 2.77 0.76 -13.32
C LYS A 92 1.85 -0.36 -12.83
N ARG A 93 1.05 -0.96 -13.69
CA ARG A 93 0.08 -1.96 -13.30
C ARG A 93 0.49 -3.34 -13.81
N TRP A 94 0.47 -4.30 -12.91
CA TRP A 94 0.51 -5.69 -13.30
C TRP A 94 -0.79 -6.04 -14.01
N PRO A 95 -0.77 -6.82 -15.10
CA PRO A 95 -1.98 -7.16 -15.85
C PRO A 95 -3.06 -7.80 -14.97
N MET A 96 -4.32 -7.45 -15.21
CA MET A 96 -5.44 -7.95 -14.40
C MET A 96 -5.57 -9.46 -14.48
N GLU A 97 -5.28 -10.05 -15.63
CA GLU A 97 -5.30 -11.51 -15.85
C GLU A 97 -4.28 -12.21 -14.97
N ARG A 98 -3.17 -11.54 -14.68
CA ARG A 98 -2.13 -12.08 -13.79
C ARG A 98 -2.54 -11.96 -12.32
N PHE A 99 -3.21 -10.86 -11.93
CA PHE A 99 -3.81 -10.77 -10.60
C PHE A 99 -4.88 -11.84 -10.40
N ALA A 100 -5.74 -12.09 -11.41
CA ALA A 100 -6.76 -13.13 -11.34
C ALA A 100 -6.15 -14.53 -11.23
N ALA A 101 -5.15 -14.85 -12.05
CA ALA A 101 -4.46 -16.12 -11.98
C ALA A 101 -3.68 -16.31 -10.66
N PHE A 102 -3.12 -15.24 -10.10
CA PHE A 102 -2.51 -15.26 -8.78
C PHE A 102 -3.57 -15.48 -7.69
N ALA A 103 -4.73 -14.83 -7.77
CA ALA A 103 -5.85 -15.04 -6.86
C ALA A 103 -6.33 -16.49 -6.89
N ALA A 104 -6.51 -17.07 -8.06
CA ALA A 104 -6.88 -18.49 -8.22
C ALA A 104 -5.82 -19.43 -7.59
N LYS A 105 -4.53 -19.07 -7.71
CA LYS A 105 -3.45 -19.85 -7.07
C LYS A 105 -3.49 -19.76 -5.55
N LEU A 106 -3.85 -18.63 -4.97
CA LEU A 106 -4.09 -18.48 -3.53
C LEU A 106 -5.28 -19.30 -3.07
N ALA A 107 -6.41 -19.21 -3.80
CA ALA A 107 -7.63 -19.97 -3.50
C ALA A 107 -7.38 -21.49 -3.52
N ALA A 108 -6.61 -21.98 -4.49
CA ALA A 108 -6.20 -23.39 -4.55
C ALA A 108 -5.36 -23.86 -3.35
N LYS A 109 -4.72 -22.92 -2.62
CA LYS A 109 -3.98 -23.18 -1.38
C LYS A 109 -4.87 -22.99 -0.11
N GLY A 110 -6.17 -22.73 -0.26
CA GLY A 110 -7.08 -22.47 0.85
C GLY A 110 -6.92 -21.06 1.47
N VAL A 111 -6.37 -20.11 0.70
CA VAL A 111 -6.19 -18.72 1.11
C VAL A 111 -7.19 -17.85 0.35
N THR A 112 -7.98 -17.07 1.05
CA THR A 112 -8.98 -16.17 0.44
C THR A 112 -8.30 -14.94 -0.19
N PRO A 113 -8.39 -14.71 -1.51
CA PRO A 113 -7.95 -13.48 -2.13
C PRO A 113 -8.94 -12.35 -1.82
N VAL A 114 -8.45 -11.19 -1.39
CA VAL A 114 -9.28 -10.02 -1.05
C VAL A 114 -8.82 -8.83 -1.88
N VAL A 115 -9.64 -8.41 -2.84
CA VAL A 115 -9.30 -7.34 -3.79
C VAL A 115 -9.72 -5.99 -3.23
N LEU A 116 -8.74 -5.10 -3.08
CA LEU A 116 -8.91 -3.73 -2.62
C LEU A 116 -8.86 -2.76 -3.81
N GLY A 117 -9.51 -1.61 -3.68
CA GLY A 117 -9.45 -0.54 -4.66
C GLY A 117 -10.44 0.57 -4.33
N ALA A 118 -10.26 1.73 -4.94
CA ALA A 118 -11.26 2.79 -4.98
C ALA A 118 -12.22 2.57 -6.17
N GLY A 119 -13.21 3.42 -6.34
CA GLY A 119 -14.17 3.27 -7.45
C GLY A 119 -13.55 3.27 -8.84
N ALA A 120 -12.35 3.84 -8.98
CA ALA A 120 -11.60 3.85 -10.24
C ALA A 120 -11.01 2.49 -10.63
N GLU A 121 -10.83 1.59 -9.66
CA GLU A 121 -10.29 0.24 -9.84
C GLU A 121 -11.38 -0.83 -9.94
N ARG A 122 -12.66 -0.45 -9.93
CA ARG A 122 -13.80 -1.38 -9.96
C ARG A 122 -13.72 -2.38 -11.10
N GLU A 123 -13.45 -1.91 -12.31
CA GLU A 123 -13.34 -2.76 -13.51
C GLU A 123 -12.29 -3.88 -13.32
N VAL A 124 -11.13 -3.54 -12.78
CA VAL A 124 -10.07 -4.51 -12.52
C VAL A 124 -10.46 -5.46 -11.39
N ALA A 125 -11.08 -4.96 -10.34
CA ALA A 125 -11.52 -5.76 -9.19
C ALA A 125 -12.62 -6.76 -9.60
N ASP A 126 -13.61 -6.31 -10.37
CA ASP A 126 -14.67 -7.16 -10.88
C ASP A 126 -14.10 -8.25 -11.79
N ALA A 127 -13.21 -7.87 -12.74
CA ALA A 127 -12.56 -8.84 -13.63
C ALA A 127 -11.72 -9.90 -12.88
N VAL A 128 -11.04 -9.53 -11.81
CA VAL A 128 -10.31 -10.50 -10.96
C VAL A 128 -11.30 -11.46 -10.30
N CYS A 129 -12.43 -10.96 -9.78
CA CYS A 129 -13.43 -11.81 -9.12
C CYS A 129 -14.25 -12.66 -10.10
N ASP A 130 -14.49 -12.17 -11.31
CA ASP A 130 -15.14 -12.96 -12.38
C ASP A 130 -14.28 -14.18 -12.78
N LEU A 131 -12.96 -14.02 -12.78
CA LEU A 131 -12.00 -15.08 -13.11
C LEU A 131 -11.61 -15.96 -11.91
N CYS A 132 -11.86 -15.48 -10.68
CA CYS A 132 -11.62 -16.19 -9.43
C CYS A 132 -12.81 -15.99 -8.49
N PRO A 133 -13.86 -16.84 -8.57
CA PRO A 133 -15.09 -16.69 -7.76
C PRO A 133 -14.87 -16.77 -6.24
N GLU A 134 -13.78 -17.35 -5.79
CA GLU A 134 -13.38 -17.40 -4.37
C GLU A 134 -12.85 -16.05 -3.87
N ALA A 135 -12.49 -15.13 -4.78
CA ALA A 135 -12.00 -13.81 -4.40
C ALA A 135 -13.12 -12.93 -3.84
N ARG A 136 -12.79 -12.17 -2.80
CA ARG A 136 -13.68 -11.18 -2.20
C ARG A 136 -13.41 -9.81 -2.78
N ASN A 137 -14.41 -9.20 -3.41
CA ASN A 137 -14.30 -7.84 -3.94
C ASN A 137 -14.68 -6.82 -2.85
N LEU A 138 -13.71 -6.10 -2.32
CA LEU A 138 -13.88 -4.98 -1.39
C LEU A 138 -13.62 -3.61 -2.05
N CYS A 139 -13.61 -3.55 -3.38
CA CYS A 139 -13.40 -2.31 -4.12
C CYS A 139 -14.50 -1.29 -3.80
N ALA A 140 -14.10 -0.07 -3.43
CA ALA A 140 -14.94 1.02 -2.96
C ALA A 140 -15.77 0.73 -1.69
N MET A 141 -15.43 -0.32 -0.94
CA MET A 141 -16.10 -0.68 0.32
C MET A 141 -15.23 -0.38 1.55
N THR A 142 -13.97 -0.04 1.37
CA THR A 142 -13.00 0.17 2.45
C THR A 142 -12.56 1.63 2.55
N SER A 143 -12.48 2.14 3.78
CA SER A 143 -11.73 3.34 4.12
C SER A 143 -10.25 2.99 4.37
N PHE A 144 -9.38 3.99 4.52
CA PHE A 144 -7.98 3.75 4.91
C PHE A 144 -7.86 3.07 6.27
N ILE A 145 -8.76 3.36 7.22
CA ILE A 145 -8.77 2.72 8.54
C ILE A 145 -9.16 1.24 8.40
N ASP A 146 -10.12 0.92 7.53
CA ASP A 146 -10.46 -0.47 7.23
C ASP A 146 -9.29 -1.24 6.61
N ILE A 147 -8.57 -0.63 5.67
CA ILE A 147 -7.38 -1.25 5.06
C ILE A 147 -6.32 -1.56 6.11
N ILE A 148 -6.07 -0.65 7.06
CA ILE A 148 -5.13 -0.85 8.15
C ILE A 148 -5.59 -1.99 9.05
N ALA A 149 -6.87 -2.02 9.43
CA ALA A 149 -7.44 -3.07 10.28
C ALA A 149 -7.40 -4.44 9.59
N LEU A 150 -7.77 -4.52 8.31
CA LEU A 150 -7.68 -5.73 7.49
C LEU A 150 -6.22 -6.21 7.36
N ALA A 151 -5.27 -5.29 7.14
CA ALA A 151 -3.86 -5.65 6.99
C ALA A 151 -3.26 -6.30 8.23
N ARG A 152 -3.74 -5.95 9.43
CA ARG A 152 -3.30 -6.60 10.68
C ARG A 152 -3.72 -8.06 10.78
N GLY A 153 -4.86 -8.43 10.19
CA GLY A 153 -5.36 -9.82 10.16
C GLY A 153 -4.95 -10.60 8.91
N ALA A 154 -4.44 -9.93 7.88
CA ALA A 154 -4.09 -10.57 6.63
C ALA A 154 -2.84 -11.45 6.75
N ALA A 155 -2.83 -12.61 6.12
CA ALA A 155 -1.66 -13.47 6.02
C ALA A 155 -0.53 -12.84 5.17
N GLY A 156 -0.90 -11.95 4.26
CA GLY A 156 0.03 -11.21 3.41
C GLY A 156 -0.68 -10.23 2.47
N ALA A 157 0.09 -9.52 1.66
CA ALA A 157 -0.43 -8.62 0.66
C ALA A 157 0.43 -8.57 -0.61
N VAL A 158 -0.23 -8.35 -1.74
CA VAL A 158 0.43 -8.11 -3.04
C VAL A 158 -0.25 -6.93 -3.73
N GLY A 159 0.53 -6.04 -4.31
CA GLY A 159 -0.03 -4.93 -5.07
C GLY A 159 0.99 -4.14 -5.86
N ASN A 160 0.51 -3.32 -6.76
CA ASN A 160 1.34 -2.34 -7.45
C ASN A 160 1.82 -1.25 -6.48
N ASP A 161 2.79 -0.44 -6.88
CA ASP A 161 3.23 0.77 -6.15
C ASP A 161 2.06 1.77 -6.02
N THR A 162 1.32 1.67 -4.90
CA THR A 162 0.08 2.43 -4.62
C THR A 162 -0.05 2.79 -3.14
N GLY A 163 -0.88 3.80 -2.85
CA GLY A 163 -1.15 4.25 -1.48
C GLY A 163 -1.58 3.13 -0.51
N PRO A 164 -2.53 2.26 -0.85
CA PRO A 164 -2.89 1.13 0.00
C PRO A 164 -1.72 0.26 0.44
N MET A 165 -0.76 -0.03 -0.44
CA MET A 165 0.40 -0.85 -0.09
C MET A 165 1.30 -0.19 0.96
N HIS A 166 1.39 1.15 1.00
CA HIS A 166 2.09 1.86 2.06
C HIS A 166 1.41 1.69 3.43
N LEU A 167 0.08 1.76 3.47
CA LEU A 167 -0.68 1.53 4.71
C LEU A 167 -0.54 0.08 5.18
N ILE A 168 -0.65 -0.88 4.27
CA ILE A 168 -0.54 -2.32 4.55
C ILE A 168 0.86 -2.63 5.10
N ALA A 169 1.90 -2.20 4.42
CA ALA A 169 3.29 -2.41 4.85
C ALA A 169 3.58 -1.81 6.23
N ALA A 170 3.05 -0.60 6.50
CA ALA A 170 3.23 0.08 7.77
C ALA A 170 2.57 -0.65 8.97
N THR A 171 1.66 -1.61 8.73
CA THR A 171 1.12 -2.49 9.79
C THR A 171 2.05 -3.68 10.13
N GLY A 172 3.13 -3.90 9.37
CA GLY A 172 3.96 -5.09 9.47
C GLY A 172 3.38 -6.31 8.75
N CYS A 173 2.38 -6.15 7.89
CA CYS A 173 1.87 -7.21 7.04
C CYS A 173 2.93 -7.62 6.01
N PRO A 174 3.28 -8.92 5.87
CA PRO A 174 4.17 -9.38 4.82
C PRO A 174 3.66 -8.93 3.45
N SER A 175 4.48 -8.21 2.70
CA SER A 175 4.02 -7.51 1.51
C SER A 175 4.96 -7.69 0.32
N VAL A 176 4.38 -7.94 -0.84
CA VAL A 176 5.11 -7.89 -2.12
C VAL A 176 4.60 -6.70 -2.92
N VAL A 177 5.49 -5.77 -3.24
CA VAL A 177 5.16 -4.55 -3.97
C VAL A 177 5.80 -4.56 -5.34
N LEU A 178 4.98 -4.37 -6.36
CA LEU A 178 5.35 -4.50 -7.76
C LEU A 178 5.69 -3.13 -8.35
N PHE A 179 6.91 -3.02 -8.87
CA PHE A 179 7.45 -1.80 -9.46
C PHE A 179 7.83 -1.99 -10.94
N SER A 180 7.42 -1.06 -11.78
CA SER A 180 7.96 -0.92 -13.13
C SER A 180 9.02 0.19 -13.17
N ASP A 181 9.63 0.42 -14.33
CA ASP A 181 10.57 1.52 -14.51
C ASP A 181 9.94 2.93 -14.43
N GLU A 182 8.60 3.01 -14.32
CA GLU A 182 7.91 4.29 -14.13
C GLU A 182 8.01 4.85 -12.70
N SER A 183 8.54 4.09 -11.75
CA SER A 183 8.89 4.57 -10.41
C SER A 183 10.11 3.85 -9.86
N ASP A 184 10.90 4.59 -9.08
CA ASP A 184 12.08 4.04 -8.45
C ASP A 184 11.78 3.61 -7.01
N PRO A 185 11.85 2.32 -6.67
CA PRO A 185 11.63 1.85 -5.32
C PRO A 185 12.63 2.43 -4.30
N ALA A 186 13.84 2.81 -4.73
CA ALA A 186 14.80 3.48 -3.85
C ALA A 186 14.28 4.83 -3.32
N LEU A 187 13.36 5.47 -4.05
CA LEU A 187 12.78 6.76 -3.69
C LEU A 187 11.44 6.65 -2.96
N CYS A 188 10.71 5.55 -3.14
CA CYS A 188 9.33 5.51 -2.67
C CYS A 188 8.80 4.13 -2.27
N ALA A 189 9.62 3.09 -2.13
CA ALA A 189 9.11 1.80 -1.69
C ALA A 189 8.47 1.91 -0.28
N PRO A 190 7.34 1.23 -0.04
CA PRO A 190 6.77 1.16 1.30
C PRO A 190 7.76 0.58 2.30
N GLY A 191 7.82 1.17 3.50
CA GLY A 191 8.57 0.65 4.64
C GLY A 191 7.63 0.00 5.64
N GLY A 192 8.06 -1.12 6.22
CA GLY A 192 7.43 -1.71 7.40
C GLY A 192 7.90 -1.03 8.70
N PRO A 193 7.29 -1.38 9.86
CA PRO A 193 7.78 -0.95 11.17
C PRO A 193 9.18 -1.52 11.44
N GLU A 194 9.95 -0.85 12.27
CA GLU A 194 11.29 -1.34 12.68
C GLU A 194 11.18 -2.74 13.29
N GLY A 195 11.96 -3.69 12.77
CA GLY A 195 11.90 -5.10 13.19
C GLY A 195 10.66 -5.87 12.76
N GLY A 196 9.79 -5.27 11.93
CA GLY A 196 8.60 -5.92 11.39
C GLY A 196 8.87 -6.80 10.17
N ALA A 197 7.79 -7.41 9.66
CA ALA A 197 7.84 -8.24 8.46
C ALA A 197 8.38 -7.46 7.26
N SER A 198 9.17 -8.13 6.44
CA SER A 198 9.83 -7.54 5.29
C SER A 198 8.84 -7.17 4.18
N VAL A 199 9.07 -6.02 3.58
CA VAL A 199 8.48 -5.66 2.29
C VAL A 199 9.42 -6.17 1.20
N THR A 200 8.91 -7.06 0.36
CA THR A 200 9.64 -7.54 -0.82
C THR A 200 9.26 -6.70 -2.03
N VAL A 201 10.25 -6.11 -2.65
CA VAL A 201 10.07 -5.34 -3.90
C VAL A 201 10.44 -6.21 -5.09
N LEU A 202 9.51 -6.37 -6.02
CA LEU A 202 9.79 -6.96 -7.32
C LEU A 202 9.74 -5.85 -8.38
N ARG A 203 10.86 -5.67 -9.10
CA ARG A 203 10.99 -4.65 -10.15
C ARG A 203 11.25 -5.29 -11.52
N ARG A 204 10.54 -4.78 -12.54
CA ARG A 204 10.74 -5.12 -13.96
C ARG A 204 10.63 -3.86 -14.80
N GLY A 205 11.22 -3.85 -15.98
CA GLY A 205 11.06 -2.77 -16.97
C GLY A 205 9.58 -2.55 -17.33
N SER A 206 8.88 -3.65 -17.56
CA SER A 206 7.42 -3.72 -17.64
C SER A 206 6.89 -4.77 -16.67
N LEU A 207 5.76 -4.48 -16.01
CA LEU A 207 5.11 -5.47 -15.17
C LEU A 207 4.44 -6.60 -15.99
N GLU A 208 4.29 -6.42 -17.29
CA GLU A 208 3.91 -7.51 -18.19
C GLU A 208 4.93 -8.65 -18.22
N ASP A 209 6.20 -8.37 -17.91
CA ASP A 209 7.28 -9.37 -17.88
C ASP A 209 7.36 -10.12 -16.55
N LEU A 210 6.66 -9.65 -15.51
CA LEU A 210 6.71 -10.26 -14.18
C LEU A 210 5.82 -11.49 -14.09
N ALA A 211 6.42 -12.68 -13.93
CA ALA A 211 5.69 -13.94 -13.87
C ALA A 211 4.96 -14.13 -12.53
N ILE A 212 3.80 -14.81 -12.55
CA ILE A 212 3.00 -15.13 -11.37
C ILE A 212 3.79 -15.98 -10.37
N GLY A 213 4.63 -16.89 -10.85
CA GLY A 213 5.47 -17.74 -10.01
C GLY A 213 6.49 -16.96 -9.19
N GLU A 214 7.00 -15.85 -9.70
CA GLU A 214 7.93 -14.97 -8.97
C GLU A 214 7.22 -14.26 -7.80
N VAL A 215 6.00 -13.77 -8.05
CA VAL A 215 5.17 -13.12 -7.02
C VAL A 215 4.77 -14.13 -5.95
N ASP A 216 4.37 -15.34 -6.34
CA ASP A 216 4.00 -16.41 -5.42
C ASP A 216 5.17 -16.87 -4.54
N THR A 217 6.37 -16.95 -5.11
CA THR A 217 7.58 -17.32 -4.37
C THR A 217 8.03 -16.21 -3.42
N ALA A 218 7.84 -14.96 -3.81
CA ALA A 218 8.23 -13.80 -3.02
C ALA A 218 7.28 -13.52 -1.83
N LEU A 219 6.02 -13.98 -1.91
CA LEU A 219 5.05 -13.80 -0.85
C LEU A 219 5.22 -14.86 0.24
N ILE A 220 5.76 -14.44 1.37
CA ILE A 220 5.86 -15.27 2.57
C ILE A 220 4.63 -14.97 3.45
N LEU A 221 3.76 -15.95 3.60
CA LEU A 221 2.57 -15.83 4.45
C LEU A 221 2.95 -16.00 5.94
N ARG A 222 2.25 -15.28 6.82
CA ARG A 222 2.36 -15.46 8.28
C ARG A 222 1.24 -16.35 8.82
#